data_1b3f949aa611961cad5d581ed263ec66
#
_entry.id   1b3f949aa611961cad5d581ed263ec66
#
_cell.length_a   1.000
_cell.length_b   1.000
_cell.length_c   1.000
_cell.angle_alpha   90.00
_cell.angle_beta   90.00
_cell.angle_gamma   90.00
#
_symmetry.space_group_name_H-M   'P 1'
#
loop_
_entity.id
_entity.type
_entity.pdbx_description
1 polymer ?
#
loop_
_entity_poly.entity_id
_entity_poly.type
_entity_poly.pdbx_seq_one_letter_code
_entity_poly.pdbx_strand_id
1 'polypeptide(L)'
;EAGAIAVVARPEARVEGALHLADVNPRRAFARLAAGFFSPYPATIVAVTGTNGKTSTVEMTRQIWRMAGERAASIGTLGVTTPDGSVSTGLTTPDIVTFLANMAGLAREGVTHVAYEASSHGLDQYRGEGPTVSAAAFTNFSRDHLDYHGTMEAYFAAKMRLFTEVVAPGSPVVIHDAGDGSEWTAKAVAQAEASGLEVLTVGEGGDFLKLIAREPGQLGQLLHIEHQGETRKVNLPLIGAYQAANALVSAGLAMATGVPASATFDALTRLQPVRGRLERAALNAAGAPTYVDYAHTPDALEAAIAALRPHVADGGRLIVVFGAGGDRDAGKRPQMGEVAARAADFAIVTDDNPRSEDPAAIRAAIMAGAGANTREVAGRRAAIAAAIGDAGPRDIVLIAGKGHEQGQIFGSGDTMRIEAFDDVEVARECAGGQC
;
A
#
# COMPACT_ATOMS: atom_id res chain seq x y z
N GLU A 1 24.20 -3.90 -33.95
CA GLU A 1 25.42 -4.48 -33.32
C GLU A 1 25.07 -5.58 -32.30
N ALA A 2 23.87 -5.59 -31.71
CA ALA A 2 23.42 -6.57 -30.72
C ALA A 2 22.76 -7.83 -31.32
N GLY A 3 22.77 -7.97 -32.68
CA GLY A 3 22.21 -9.14 -33.37
C GLY A 3 20.68 -9.19 -33.41
N ALA A 4 19.99 -8.10 -33.16
CA ALA A 4 18.54 -8.02 -33.26
C ALA A 4 18.10 -8.21 -34.73
N ILE A 5 17.21 -9.15 -35.01
CA ILE A 5 16.65 -9.40 -36.35
C ILE A 5 15.42 -8.52 -36.62
N ALA A 6 14.78 -7.99 -35.58
CA ALA A 6 13.65 -7.08 -35.67
C ALA A 6 13.69 -6.05 -34.54
N VAL A 7 13.17 -4.85 -34.81
CA VAL A 7 13.05 -3.74 -33.84
C VAL A 7 11.62 -3.22 -33.88
N VAL A 8 10.98 -3.17 -32.71
CA VAL A 8 9.67 -2.50 -32.54
C VAL A 8 9.94 -1.03 -32.23
N ALA A 9 9.49 -0.13 -33.09
CA ALA A 9 9.71 1.29 -32.94
C ALA A 9 8.54 2.10 -33.54
N ARG A 10 8.51 3.41 -33.26
CA ARG A 10 7.53 4.31 -33.86
C ARG A 10 7.69 4.33 -35.39
N PRO A 11 6.61 4.60 -36.16
CA PRO A 11 6.67 4.62 -37.63
C PRO A 11 7.74 5.56 -38.20
N GLU A 12 7.99 6.69 -37.53
CA GLU A 12 8.99 7.68 -37.91
C GLU A 12 10.44 7.32 -37.54
N ALA A 13 10.64 6.24 -36.78
CA ALA A 13 11.98 5.84 -36.36
C ALA A 13 12.78 5.25 -37.54
N ARG A 14 14.04 5.63 -37.62
CA ARG A 14 14.96 5.07 -38.63
C ARG A 14 15.62 3.80 -38.09
N VAL A 15 15.28 2.66 -38.66
CA VAL A 15 15.83 1.35 -38.31
C VAL A 15 16.66 0.83 -39.49
N GLU A 16 17.93 0.58 -39.22
CA GLU A 16 18.87 0.04 -40.22
C GLU A 16 19.36 -1.35 -39.79
N GLY A 17 19.47 -2.27 -40.72
CA GLY A 17 20.03 -3.60 -40.48
C GLY A 17 19.13 -4.59 -39.74
N ALA A 18 17.87 -4.24 -39.49
CA ALA A 18 16.87 -5.11 -38.85
C ALA A 18 15.46 -4.86 -39.41
N LEU A 19 14.56 -5.82 -39.27
CA LEU A 19 13.15 -5.63 -39.63
C LEU A 19 12.51 -4.55 -38.72
N HIS A 20 11.95 -3.50 -39.31
CA HIS A 20 11.21 -2.49 -38.59
C HIS A 20 9.74 -2.94 -38.42
N LEU A 21 9.35 -3.24 -37.20
CA LEU A 21 7.95 -3.45 -36.78
C LEU A 21 7.40 -2.12 -36.26
N ALA A 22 6.78 -1.37 -37.19
CA ALA A 22 6.26 -0.04 -36.88
C ALA A 22 4.98 -0.10 -36.02
N ASP A 23 4.98 0.57 -34.89
CA ASP A 23 3.79 0.73 -34.03
C ASP A 23 3.77 2.15 -33.44
N VAL A 24 2.60 2.78 -33.40
CA VAL A 24 2.41 4.12 -32.79
C VAL A 24 2.70 4.09 -31.29
N ASN A 25 2.56 2.92 -30.65
CA ASN A 25 2.89 2.70 -29.25
C ASN A 25 3.81 1.47 -29.08
N PRO A 26 5.11 1.60 -29.41
CA PRO A 26 6.05 0.48 -29.39
C PRO A 26 6.19 -0.16 -27.99
N ARG A 27 5.94 0.59 -26.91
CA ARG A 27 5.96 0.05 -25.55
C ARG A 27 4.81 -0.94 -25.33
N ARG A 28 3.59 -0.62 -25.79
CA ARG A 28 2.45 -1.53 -25.73
C ARG A 28 2.63 -2.74 -26.65
N ALA A 29 3.15 -2.51 -27.86
CA ALA A 29 3.46 -3.60 -28.79
C ALA A 29 4.50 -4.57 -28.19
N PHE A 30 5.55 -4.05 -27.55
CA PHE A 30 6.52 -4.87 -26.85
C PHE A 30 5.88 -5.65 -25.69
N ALA A 31 5.03 -5.01 -24.89
CA ALA A 31 4.33 -5.68 -23.79
C ALA A 31 3.48 -6.87 -24.28
N ARG A 32 2.75 -6.70 -25.39
CA ARG A 32 1.96 -7.77 -26.01
C ARG A 32 2.81 -8.91 -26.56
N LEU A 33 3.95 -8.59 -27.19
CA LEU A 33 4.91 -9.61 -27.65
C LEU A 33 5.49 -10.39 -26.48
N ALA A 34 5.90 -9.70 -25.41
CA ALA A 34 6.37 -10.33 -24.18
C ALA A 34 5.31 -11.23 -23.55
N ALA A 35 4.04 -10.79 -23.52
CA ALA A 35 2.93 -11.58 -23.00
C ALA A 35 2.69 -12.87 -23.76
N GLY A 36 2.92 -12.88 -25.07
CA GLY A 36 2.87 -14.09 -25.90
C GLY A 36 4.02 -15.08 -25.63
N PHE A 37 5.13 -14.58 -25.08
CA PHE A 37 6.28 -15.42 -24.73
C PHE A 37 6.15 -16.11 -23.37
N PHE A 38 5.55 -15.40 -22.39
CA PHE A 38 5.37 -15.91 -21.04
C PHE A 38 3.98 -16.56 -20.89
N SER A 39 3.95 -17.83 -20.53
CA SER A 39 2.73 -18.58 -20.22
C SER A 39 3.07 -19.86 -19.43
N PRO A 40 2.14 -20.51 -18.70
CA PRO A 40 0.78 -20.06 -18.41
C PRO A 40 0.72 -18.94 -17.37
N TYR A 41 -0.49 -18.39 -17.14
CA TYR A 41 -0.76 -17.45 -16.05
C TYR A 41 -1.70 -18.07 -15.01
N PRO A 42 -1.76 -17.55 -13.75
CA PRO A 42 -2.74 -17.94 -12.76
C PRO A 42 -4.18 -17.76 -13.29
N ALA A 43 -5.08 -18.64 -12.88
CA ALA A 43 -6.45 -18.65 -13.39
C ALA A 43 -7.26 -17.42 -12.96
N THR A 44 -7.00 -16.89 -11.77
CA THR A 44 -7.69 -15.72 -11.20
C THR A 44 -6.66 -14.64 -10.92
N ILE A 45 -6.79 -13.51 -11.58
CA ILE A 45 -5.90 -12.37 -11.40
C ILE A 45 -6.74 -11.14 -11.10
N VAL A 46 -6.41 -10.43 -10.02
CA VAL A 46 -7.02 -9.13 -9.72
C VAL A 46 -6.00 -8.02 -9.68
N ALA A 47 -6.40 -6.83 -10.11
CA ALA A 47 -5.59 -5.63 -10.15
C ALA A 47 -6.17 -4.55 -9.25
N VAL A 48 -5.34 -3.90 -8.44
CA VAL A 48 -5.76 -2.84 -7.52
C VAL A 48 -5.06 -1.54 -7.88
N THR A 49 -5.83 -0.50 -8.19
CA THR A 49 -5.35 0.86 -8.39
C THR A 49 -5.94 1.84 -7.36
N GLY A 50 -5.44 3.05 -7.33
CA GLY A 50 -5.80 4.13 -6.42
C GLY A 50 -4.56 4.89 -5.97
N THR A 51 -4.70 5.97 -5.20
CA THR A 51 -3.56 6.69 -4.64
C THR A 51 -2.98 5.90 -3.48
N ASN A 52 -3.76 5.62 -2.47
CA ASN A 52 -3.38 4.90 -1.25
C ASN A 52 -4.13 3.56 -1.12
N GLY A 53 -3.66 2.68 -0.24
CA GLY A 53 -4.35 1.43 0.10
C GLY A 53 -4.06 0.23 -0.82
N LYS A 54 -3.42 0.40 -1.97
CA LYS A 54 -3.12 -0.69 -2.93
C LYS A 54 -2.44 -1.89 -2.27
N THR A 55 -1.33 -1.68 -1.59
CA THR A 55 -0.55 -2.73 -0.92
C THR A 55 -1.40 -3.48 0.12
N SER A 56 -2.12 -2.73 0.96
CA SER A 56 -2.99 -3.33 1.98
C SER A 56 -4.10 -4.16 1.34
N THR A 57 -4.76 -3.63 0.32
CA THR A 57 -5.85 -4.32 -0.39
C THR A 57 -5.35 -5.60 -1.07
N VAL A 58 -4.23 -5.55 -1.78
CA VAL A 58 -3.65 -6.71 -2.46
C VAL A 58 -3.29 -7.82 -1.46
N GLU A 59 -2.63 -7.46 -0.36
CA GLU A 59 -2.23 -8.40 0.69
C GLU A 59 -3.44 -8.98 1.45
N MET A 60 -4.44 -8.17 1.77
CA MET A 60 -5.67 -8.65 2.43
C MET A 60 -6.47 -9.56 1.50
N THR A 61 -6.58 -9.25 0.21
CA THR A 61 -7.23 -10.12 -0.78
C THR A 61 -6.54 -11.47 -0.85
N ARG A 62 -5.20 -11.49 -0.92
CA ARG A 62 -4.40 -12.71 -0.86
C ARG A 62 -4.68 -13.51 0.42
N GLN A 63 -4.76 -12.86 1.57
CA GLN A 63 -5.06 -13.50 2.85
C GLN A 63 -6.46 -14.13 2.86
N ILE A 64 -7.48 -13.43 2.36
CA ILE A 64 -8.87 -13.94 2.28
C ILE A 64 -8.91 -15.18 1.39
N TRP A 65 -8.30 -15.15 0.21
CA TRP A 65 -8.22 -16.31 -0.69
C TRP A 65 -7.53 -17.51 -0.03
N ARG A 66 -6.40 -17.28 0.67
CA ARG A 66 -5.71 -18.35 1.39
C ARG A 66 -6.58 -18.96 2.49
N MET A 67 -7.32 -18.16 3.23
CA MET A 67 -8.26 -18.63 4.25
C MET A 67 -9.46 -19.36 3.63
N ALA A 68 -9.80 -19.07 2.38
CA ALA A 68 -10.79 -19.81 1.59
C ALA A 68 -10.24 -21.11 0.96
N GLY A 69 -8.94 -21.39 1.11
CA GLY A 69 -8.32 -22.63 0.61
C GLY A 69 -7.58 -22.48 -0.72
N GLU A 70 -7.48 -21.26 -1.26
CA GLU A 70 -6.81 -21.01 -2.54
C GLU A 70 -5.29 -20.87 -2.39
N ARG A 71 -4.54 -21.30 -3.41
CA ARG A 71 -3.11 -21.03 -3.52
C ARG A 71 -2.92 -19.61 -4.09
N ALA A 72 -2.82 -18.64 -3.19
CA ALA A 72 -2.82 -17.23 -3.54
C ALA A 72 -1.46 -16.55 -3.33
N ALA A 73 -1.10 -15.65 -4.24
CA ALA A 73 0.08 -14.78 -4.17
C ALA A 73 -0.29 -13.31 -4.38
N SER A 74 0.64 -12.43 -4.07
CA SER A 74 0.53 -10.98 -4.33
C SER A 74 1.80 -10.45 -4.99
N ILE A 75 1.65 -9.40 -5.82
CA ILE A 75 2.76 -8.66 -6.46
C ILE A 75 2.55 -7.17 -6.19
N GLY A 76 3.53 -6.52 -5.56
CA GLY A 76 3.40 -5.10 -5.25
C GLY A 76 4.63 -4.51 -4.58
N THR A 77 4.42 -3.46 -3.80
CA THR A 77 5.47 -2.72 -3.08
C THR A 77 6.29 -3.63 -2.15
N LEU A 78 5.66 -4.65 -1.57
CA LEU A 78 6.34 -5.65 -0.73
C LEU A 78 7.08 -6.73 -1.54
N GLY A 79 7.07 -6.65 -2.87
CA GLY A 79 7.61 -7.64 -3.77
C GLY A 79 6.59 -8.68 -4.20
N VAL A 80 7.04 -9.91 -4.38
CA VAL A 80 6.19 -11.10 -4.66
C VAL A 80 6.05 -11.88 -3.37
N THR A 81 4.83 -12.00 -2.85
CA THR A 81 4.51 -12.81 -1.67
C THR A 81 3.74 -14.05 -2.12
N THR A 82 4.28 -15.23 -1.80
CA THR A 82 3.70 -16.54 -2.13
C THR A 82 3.24 -17.27 -0.87
N PRO A 83 2.59 -18.43 -0.96
CA PRO A 83 2.35 -19.28 0.20
C PRO A 83 3.64 -19.70 0.94
N ASP A 84 4.76 -19.79 0.23
CA ASP A 84 6.01 -20.37 0.72
C ASP A 84 7.05 -19.31 1.13
N GLY A 85 6.81 -18.01 0.86
CA GLY A 85 7.71 -16.92 1.24
C GLY A 85 7.50 -15.63 0.47
N SER A 86 8.40 -14.66 0.64
CA SER A 86 8.36 -13.38 -0.09
C SER A 86 9.73 -13.01 -0.64
N VAL A 87 9.74 -12.39 -1.84
CA VAL A 87 10.94 -11.90 -2.52
C VAL A 87 10.71 -10.45 -2.95
N SER A 88 11.60 -9.54 -2.56
CA SER A 88 11.52 -8.12 -2.95
C SER A 88 11.84 -7.94 -4.43
N THR A 89 11.04 -7.13 -5.12
CA THR A 89 11.23 -6.78 -6.55
C THR A 89 11.67 -5.33 -6.76
N GLY A 90 11.72 -4.52 -5.71
CA GLY A 90 12.19 -3.14 -5.72
C GLY A 90 11.24 -2.12 -6.36
N LEU A 91 10.19 -2.52 -7.05
CA LEU A 91 9.19 -1.65 -7.68
C LEU A 91 7.78 -2.11 -7.32
N THR A 92 6.87 -1.14 -7.10
CA THR A 92 5.44 -1.41 -6.83
C THR A 92 4.78 -2.21 -7.95
N THR A 93 5.01 -1.81 -9.20
CA THR A 93 4.67 -2.58 -10.40
C THR A 93 5.96 -2.81 -11.16
N PRO A 94 6.51 -4.03 -11.22
CA PRO A 94 7.73 -4.35 -11.95
C PRO A 94 7.65 -3.96 -13.43
N ASP A 95 8.78 -3.93 -14.14
CA ASP A 95 8.76 -3.84 -15.60
C ASP A 95 7.99 -5.03 -16.20
N ILE A 96 7.55 -4.88 -17.45
CA ILE A 96 6.66 -5.88 -18.09
C ILE A 96 7.27 -7.27 -18.18
N VAL A 97 8.57 -7.39 -18.42
CA VAL A 97 9.24 -8.70 -18.55
C VAL A 97 9.30 -9.39 -17.18
N THR A 98 9.73 -8.67 -16.15
CA THR A 98 9.77 -9.15 -14.76
C THR A 98 8.37 -9.49 -14.25
N PHE A 99 7.36 -8.66 -14.56
CA PHE A 99 5.98 -8.92 -14.19
C PHE A 99 5.45 -10.22 -14.79
N LEU A 100 5.61 -10.40 -16.10
CA LEU A 100 5.14 -11.60 -16.82
C LEU A 100 5.91 -12.86 -16.42
N ALA A 101 7.23 -12.75 -16.21
CA ALA A 101 8.05 -13.85 -15.70
C ALA A 101 7.58 -14.31 -14.31
N ASN A 102 7.29 -13.37 -13.42
CA ASN A 102 6.74 -13.66 -12.09
C ASN A 102 5.37 -14.35 -12.19
N MET A 103 4.44 -13.83 -13.01
CA MET A 103 3.12 -14.43 -13.22
C MET A 103 3.23 -15.87 -13.75
N ALA A 104 4.09 -16.09 -14.76
CA ALA A 104 4.30 -17.43 -15.31
C ALA A 104 5.01 -18.37 -14.31
N GLY A 105 5.95 -17.86 -13.52
CA GLY A 105 6.59 -18.60 -12.43
C GLY A 105 5.59 -19.07 -11.39
N LEU A 106 4.76 -18.16 -10.89
CA LEU A 106 3.71 -18.44 -9.91
C LEU A 106 2.72 -19.51 -10.42
N ALA A 107 2.29 -19.41 -11.67
CA ALA A 107 1.41 -20.43 -12.28
C ALA A 107 2.07 -21.82 -12.32
N ARG A 108 3.36 -21.91 -12.66
CA ARG A 108 4.13 -23.18 -12.67
C ARG A 108 4.31 -23.76 -11.26
N GLU A 109 4.36 -22.91 -10.23
CA GLU A 109 4.38 -23.31 -8.82
C GLU A 109 2.99 -23.70 -8.28
N GLY A 110 1.96 -23.68 -9.14
CA GLY A 110 0.59 -24.06 -8.82
C GLY A 110 -0.20 -22.98 -8.08
N VAL A 111 0.25 -21.71 -8.12
CA VAL A 111 -0.54 -20.57 -7.65
C VAL A 111 -1.72 -20.38 -8.60
N THR A 112 -2.93 -20.32 -8.03
CA THR A 112 -4.19 -20.19 -8.77
C THR A 112 -4.72 -18.76 -8.78
N HIS A 113 -4.42 -17.98 -7.72
CA HIS A 113 -4.93 -16.63 -7.50
C HIS A 113 -3.79 -15.64 -7.30
N VAL A 114 -3.80 -14.52 -8.03
CA VAL A 114 -2.81 -13.44 -7.86
C VAL A 114 -3.50 -12.10 -7.76
N ALA A 115 -3.19 -11.34 -6.71
CA ALA A 115 -3.53 -9.93 -6.59
C ALA A 115 -2.30 -9.06 -6.85
N TYR A 116 -2.40 -8.03 -7.70
CA TYR A 116 -1.26 -7.15 -7.96
C TYR A 116 -1.61 -5.65 -7.88
N GLU A 117 -0.61 -4.86 -7.51
CA GLU A 117 -0.71 -3.42 -7.49
C GLU A 117 -0.54 -2.83 -8.90
N ALA A 118 -1.58 -2.20 -9.42
CA ALA A 118 -1.57 -1.47 -10.68
C ALA A 118 -1.32 0.02 -10.41
N SER A 119 -0.04 0.42 -10.29
CA SER A 119 0.34 1.82 -10.10
C SER A 119 0.03 2.65 -11.35
N SER A 120 -0.18 3.98 -11.19
CA SER A 120 -0.41 4.87 -12.34
C SER A 120 0.73 4.86 -13.35
N HIS A 121 1.99 4.83 -12.88
CA HIS A 121 3.16 4.63 -13.74
C HIS A 121 3.14 3.28 -14.44
N GLY A 122 2.76 2.21 -13.72
CA GLY A 122 2.66 0.86 -14.30
C GLY A 122 1.62 0.79 -15.40
N LEU A 123 0.47 1.40 -15.17
CA LEU A 123 -0.61 1.48 -16.17
C LEU A 123 -0.20 2.36 -17.38
N ASP A 124 0.35 3.55 -17.13
CA ASP A 124 0.82 4.43 -18.19
C ASP A 124 1.93 3.81 -19.05
N GLN A 125 2.76 2.97 -18.44
CA GLN A 125 3.89 2.29 -19.07
C GLN A 125 3.57 0.86 -19.54
N TYR A 126 2.31 0.43 -19.52
CA TYR A 126 1.86 -0.91 -19.96
C TYR A 126 2.54 -2.10 -19.23
N ARG A 127 2.90 -1.90 -17.95
CA ARG A 127 3.64 -2.92 -17.18
C ARG A 127 2.78 -4.10 -16.71
N GLY A 128 1.46 -4.02 -16.81
CA GLY A 128 0.52 -5.09 -16.45
C GLY A 128 -0.26 -5.64 -17.65
N GLU A 129 0.20 -5.40 -18.89
CA GLU A 129 -0.43 -5.89 -20.12
C GLU A 129 -0.22 -7.39 -20.28
N GLY A 130 -1.22 -8.11 -20.77
CA GLY A 130 -1.12 -9.50 -21.19
C GLY A 130 -1.98 -10.48 -20.41
N PRO A 131 -1.81 -10.68 -19.12
CA PRO A 131 -2.70 -11.54 -18.34
C PRO A 131 -4.13 -11.03 -18.30
N THR A 132 -5.11 -11.95 -18.41
CA THR A 132 -6.52 -11.57 -18.24
C THR A 132 -6.82 -11.25 -16.80
N VAL A 133 -7.30 -10.03 -16.53
CA VAL A 133 -7.68 -9.57 -15.20
C VAL A 133 -9.14 -9.96 -14.95
N SER A 134 -9.37 -10.80 -13.94
CA SER A 134 -10.70 -11.35 -13.59
C SER A 134 -11.58 -10.37 -12.83
N ALA A 135 -10.96 -9.48 -12.04
CA ALA A 135 -11.63 -8.40 -11.34
C ALA A 135 -10.63 -7.27 -11.06
N ALA A 136 -11.11 -6.05 -10.84
CA ALA A 136 -10.23 -4.95 -10.46
C ALA A 136 -10.80 -4.13 -9.30
N ALA A 137 -9.97 -3.27 -8.70
CA ALA A 137 -10.44 -2.34 -7.68
C ALA A 137 -9.84 -0.94 -7.82
N PHE A 138 -10.63 0.04 -7.34
CA PHE A 138 -10.23 1.42 -7.13
C PHE A 138 -10.44 1.80 -5.66
N THR A 139 -9.34 2.12 -4.97
CA THR A 139 -9.37 2.36 -3.53
C THR A 139 -9.73 3.80 -3.18
N ASN A 140 -9.04 4.76 -3.75
CA ASN A 140 -9.25 6.20 -3.53
C ASN A 140 -8.41 7.02 -4.52
N PHE A 141 -8.66 8.35 -4.51
CA PHE A 141 -7.90 9.28 -5.32
C PHE A 141 -7.62 10.58 -4.56
N SER A 142 -6.36 10.95 -4.46
CA SER A 142 -5.88 12.19 -3.87
C SER A 142 -4.62 12.67 -4.60
N ARG A 143 -4.12 13.85 -4.26
CA ARG A 143 -2.95 14.45 -4.91
C ARG A 143 -1.70 13.62 -4.69
N ASP A 144 -1.10 13.14 -5.78
CA ASP A 144 0.19 12.43 -5.80
C ASP A 144 0.76 12.42 -7.22
N HIS A 145 2.05 12.14 -7.38
CA HIS A 145 2.72 11.90 -8.67
C HIS A 145 2.50 12.98 -9.75
N LEU A 146 2.26 14.24 -9.37
CA LEU A 146 2.08 15.35 -10.33
C LEU A 146 3.39 15.76 -11.00
N ASP A 147 4.54 15.42 -10.44
CA ASP A 147 5.87 15.51 -11.06
C ASP A 147 5.94 14.68 -12.34
N TYR A 148 5.24 13.55 -12.41
CA TYR A 148 5.19 12.67 -13.58
C TYR A 148 3.98 12.96 -14.47
N HIS A 149 2.78 13.07 -13.90
CA HIS A 149 1.52 13.17 -14.67
C HIS A 149 1.15 14.63 -15.01
N GLY A 150 1.72 15.62 -14.34
CA GLY A 150 1.47 17.04 -14.56
C GLY A 150 0.17 17.56 -13.93
N THR A 151 -0.97 16.92 -14.17
CA THR A 151 -2.29 17.33 -13.66
C THR A 151 -3.02 16.17 -12.95
N MET A 152 -4.01 16.52 -12.12
CA MET A 152 -4.88 15.55 -11.45
C MET A 152 -5.69 14.73 -12.46
N GLU A 153 -6.16 15.36 -13.53
CA GLU A 153 -6.93 14.72 -14.60
C GLU A 153 -6.09 13.69 -15.36
N ALA A 154 -4.84 14.01 -15.70
CA ALA A 154 -3.92 13.07 -16.36
C ALA A 154 -3.55 11.91 -15.42
N TYR A 155 -3.34 12.20 -14.14
CA TYR A 155 -3.09 11.18 -13.12
C TYR A 155 -4.27 10.22 -12.95
N PHE A 156 -5.50 10.77 -12.90
CA PHE A 156 -6.73 9.98 -12.86
C PHE A 156 -6.91 9.15 -14.13
N ALA A 157 -6.77 9.76 -15.31
CA ALA A 157 -6.87 9.07 -16.59
C ALA A 157 -5.89 7.89 -16.70
N ALA A 158 -4.65 8.05 -16.22
CA ALA A 158 -3.69 6.95 -16.18
C ALA A 158 -4.17 5.76 -15.35
N LYS A 159 -4.85 6.00 -14.21
CA LYS A 159 -5.46 4.94 -13.39
C LYS A 159 -6.66 4.29 -14.06
N MET A 160 -7.49 5.10 -14.72
CA MET A 160 -8.70 4.62 -15.40
C MET A 160 -8.39 3.71 -16.59
N ARG A 161 -7.16 3.70 -17.12
CA ARG A 161 -6.71 2.71 -18.11
C ARG A 161 -6.87 1.27 -17.61
N LEU A 162 -6.83 1.03 -16.29
CA LEU A 162 -7.17 -0.28 -15.75
C LEU A 162 -8.58 -0.72 -16.18
N PHE A 163 -9.56 0.20 -16.14
CA PHE A 163 -10.96 -0.08 -16.47
C PHE A 163 -11.24 -0.03 -17.97
N THR A 164 -10.55 0.86 -18.69
CA THR A 164 -10.85 1.08 -20.13
C THR A 164 -10.06 0.18 -21.07
N GLU A 165 -8.92 -0.39 -20.61
CA GLU A 165 -8.00 -1.10 -21.50
C GLU A 165 -7.55 -2.48 -21.00
N VAL A 166 -7.55 -2.73 -19.68
CA VAL A 166 -6.95 -3.93 -19.09
C VAL A 166 -8.02 -4.94 -18.67
N VAL A 167 -9.07 -4.47 -18.00
CA VAL A 167 -10.18 -5.34 -17.54
C VAL A 167 -11.15 -5.58 -18.69
N ALA A 168 -11.51 -6.84 -18.91
CA ALA A 168 -12.46 -7.20 -19.98
C ALA A 168 -13.89 -6.72 -19.65
N PRO A 169 -14.69 -6.29 -20.65
CA PRO A 169 -16.10 -5.98 -20.44
C PRO A 169 -16.86 -7.11 -19.75
N GLY A 170 -17.78 -6.77 -18.86
CA GLY A 170 -18.55 -7.74 -18.05
C GLY A 170 -17.81 -8.24 -16.79
N SER A 171 -16.53 -7.90 -16.61
CA SER A 171 -15.80 -8.26 -15.38
C SER A 171 -16.20 -7.34 -14.21
N PRO A 172 -16.23 -7.86 -12.96
CA PRO A 172 -16.51 -7.06 -11.78
C PRO A 172 -15.38 -6.10 -11.43
N VAL A 173 -15.76 -4.90 -11.00
CA VAL A 173 -14.85 -3.91 -10.43
C VAL A 173 -15.37 -3.40 -9.10
N VAL A 174 -14.50 -3.41 -8.09
CA VAL A 174 -14.81 -2.97 -6.73
C VAL A 174 -14.33 -1.53 -6.56
N ILE A 175 -15.23 -0.62 -6.24
CA ILE A 175 -14.92 0.80 -6.05
C ILE A 175 -15.26 1.18 -4.61
N HIS A 176 -14.27 1.73 -3.88
CA HIS A 176 -14.52 2.28 -2.56
C HIS A 176 -15.25 3.62 -2.67
N ASP A 177 -16.39 3.71 -1.99
CA ASP A 177 -17.17 4.93 -1.82
C ASP A 177 -17.27 5.28 -0.34
N ALA A 178 -16.60 6.37 0.04
CA ALA A 178 -16.60 6.88 1.42
C ALA A 178 -17.90 7.59 1.82
N GLY A 179 -18.87 7.73 0.92
CA GLY A 179 -20.12 8.46 1.18
C GLY A 179 -19.93 9.98 1.33
N ASP A 180 -18.77 10.50 0.97
CA ASP A 180 -18.39 11.91 1.11
C ASP A 180 -18.73 12.77 -0.12
N GLY A 181 -19.34 12.17 -1.15
CA GLY A 181 -19.66 12.83 -2.41
C GLY A 181 -18.45 13.14 -3.29
N SER A 182 -17.37 12.38 -3.16
CA SER A 182 -16.14 12.55 -3.94
C SER A 182 -16.43 12.54 -5.46
N GLU A 183 -16.11 13.62 -6.14
CA GLU A 183 -16.20 13.74 -7.59
C GLU A 183 -15.38 12.67 -8.33
N TRP A 184 -14.21 12.30 -7.78
CA TRP A 184 -13.34 11.30 -8.38
C TRP A 184 -13.89 9.89 -8.26
N THR A 185 -14.56 9.57 -7.15
CA THR A 185 -15.27 8.29 -6.99
C THR A 185 -16.42 8.20 -8.00
N ALA A 186 -17.23 9.26 -8.13
CA ALA A 186 -18.30 9.30 -9.11
C ALA A 186 -17.78 9.17 -10.56
N LYS A 187 -16.66 9.82 -10.90
CA LYS A 187 -16.01 9.67 -12.21
C LYS A 187 -15.48 8.25 -12.44
N ALA A 188 -14.95 7.58 -11.41
CA ALA A 188 -14.48 6.20 -11.53
C ALA A 188 -15.62 5.22 -11.77
N VAL A 189 -16.76 5.39 -11.08
CA VAL A 189 -17.99 4.62 -11.30
C VAL A 189 -18.47 4.81 -12.74
N ALA A 190 -18.68 6.05 -13.15
CA ALA A 190 -19.17 6.37 -14.50
C ALA A 190 -18.25 5.82 -15.62
N GLN A 191 -16.92 5.88 -15.41
CA GLN A 191 -15.95 5.35 -16.38
C GLN A 191 -16.00 3.82 -16.44
N ALA A 192 -16.17 3.14 -15.31
CA ALA A 192 -16.29 1.68 -15.25
C ALA A 192 -17.60 1.21 -15.95
N GLU A 193 -18.72 1.86 -15.67
CA GLU A 193 -20.00 1.59 -16.32
C GLU A 193 -19.93 1.83 -17.84
N ALA A 194 -19.34 2.96 -18.27
CA ALA A 194 -19.13 3.27 -19.68
C ALA A 194 -18.24 2.25 -20.40
N SER A 195 -17.38 1.56 -19.66
CA SER A 195 -16.52 0.46 -20.16
C SER A 195 -17.24 -0.90 -20.15
N GLY A 196 -18.51 -0.96 -19.74
CA GLY A 196 -19.30 -2.19 -19.67
C GLY A 196 -18.88 -3.14 -18.54
N LEU A 197 -18.31 -2.61 -17.45
CA LEU A 197 -17.89 -3.38 -16.28
C LEU A 197 -19.04 -3.49 -15.25
N GLU A 198 -19.06 -4.55 -14.47
CA GLU A 198 -19.97 -4.73 -13.35
C GLU A 198 -19.42 -3.97 -12.13
N VAL A 199 -20.07 -2.86 -11.76
CA VAL A 199 -19.60 -2.02 -10.65
C VAL A 199 -20.17 -2.50 -9.33
N LEU A 200 -19.28 -2.78 -8.38
CA LEU A 200 -19.58 -3.19 -6.99
C LEU A 200 -19.03 -2.11 -6.04
N THR A 201 -19.89 -1.25 -5.50
CA THR A 201 -19.46 -0.20 -4.55
C THR A 201 -19.41 -0.72 -3.12
N VAL A 202 -18.36 -0.34 -2.39
CA VAL A 202 -18.12 -0.75 -0.98
C VAL A 202 -17.72 0.45 -0.13
N GLY A 203 -18.15 0.52 1.11
CA GLY A 203 -17.88 1.63 2.04
C GLY A 203 -19.15 2.25 2.59
N GLU A 204 -19.06 3.45 3.16
CA GLU A 204 -20.21 4.17 3.72
C GLU A 204 -21.27 4.51 2.66
N GLY A 205 -20.82 4.84 1.44
CA GLY A 205 -21.67 5.05 0.25
C GLY A 205 -21.89 3.79 -0.58
N GLY A 206 -21.38 2.62 -0.15
CA GLY A 206 -21.45 1.40 -0.94
C GLY A 206 -22.83 0.75 -0.98
N ASP A 207 -23.14 0.11 -2.10
CA ASP A 207 -24.37 -0.67 -2.28
C ASP A 207 -24.12 -2.19 -2.18
N PHE A 208 -22.94 -2.65 -2.58
CA PHE A 208 -22.58 -4.08 -2.52
C PHE A 208 -22.18 -4.51 -1.11
N LEU A 209 -21.28 -3.75 -0.44
CA LEU A 209 -20.93 -3.88 0.96
C LEU A 209 -21.02 -2.50 1.61
N LYS A 210 -22.08 -2.24 2.36
CA LYS A 210 -22.30 -0.95 2.99
C LYS A 210 -21.77 -0.94 4.42
N LEU A 211 -20.86 -0.03 4.74
CA LEU A 211 -20.41 0.21 6.09
C LEU A 211 -21.41 1.10 6.84
N ILE A 212 -22.22 0.48 7.69
CA ILE A 212 -23.25 1.18 8.46
C ILE A 212 -22.65 1.91 9.65
N ALA A 213 -21.69 1.27 10.35
CA ALA A 213 -21.02 1.86 11.51
C ALA A 213 -19.65 1.23 11.71
N ARG A 214 -18.75 1.98 12.34
CA ARG A 214 -17.44 1.56 12.76
C ARG A 214 -17.20 1.98 14.21
N GLU A 215 -16.89 1.02 15.06
CA GLU A 215 -16.59 1.23 16.48
C GLU A 215 -15.10 0.95 16.71
N PRO A 216 -14.26 2.00 16.85
CA PRO A 216 -12.83 1.82 17.09
C PRO A 216 -12.56 1.24 18.48
N GLY A 217 -11.59 0.35 18.59
CA GLY A 217 -11.03 -0.17 19.84
C GLY A 217 -9.51 -0.18 19.76
N GLN A 218 -8.82 -0.33 20.89
CA GLN A 218 -7.36 -0.18 20.98
C GLN A 218 -6.59 -1.22 20.11
N LEU A 219 -7.14 -2.40 19.89
CA LEU A 219 -6.47 -3.49 19.16
C LEU A 219 -7.15 -3.88 17.84
N GLY A 220 -8.18 -3.16 17.45
CA GLY A 220 -8.98 -3.43 16.27
C GLY A 220 -10.21 -2.55 16.21
N GLN A 221 -11.22 -2.95 15.46
CA GLN A 221 -12.47 -2.21 15.32
C GLN A 221 -13.64 -3.15 15.01
N LEU A 222 -14.83 -2.84 15.51
CA LEU A 222 -16.05 -3.54 15.16
C LEU A 222 -16.70 -2.82 13.97
N LEU A 223 -16.90 -3.57 12.88
CA LEU A 223 -17.59 -3.09 11.68
C LEU A 223 -19.01 -3.64 11.63
N HIS A 224 -19.98 -2.79 11.34
CA HIS A 224 -21.34 -3.16 11.00
C HIS A 224 -21.49 -3.06 9.49
N ILE A 225 -21.55 -4.18 8.79
CA ILE A 225 -21.57 -4.26 7.33
C ILE A 225 -22.92 -4.81 6.87
N GLU A 226 -23.60 -4.07 6.01
CA GLU A 226 -24.80 -4.57 5.32
C GLU A 226 -24.41 -5.18 3.98
N HIS A 227 -24.94 -6.38 3.71
CA HIS A 227 -24.85 -7.07 2.44
C HIS A 227 -26.15 -7.81 2.17
N GLN A 228 -26.76 -7.53 1.01
CA GLN A 228 -28.04 -8.11 0.56
C GLN A 228 -29.16 -7.95 1.61
N GLY A 229 -29.21 -6.80 2.30
CA GLY A 229 -30.23 -6.47 3.31
C GLY A 229 -29.98 -7.08 4.69
N GLU A 230 -28.91 -7.85 4.89
CA GLU A 230 -28.50 -8.39 6.19
C GLU A 230 -27.32 -7.60 6.77
N THR A 231 -27.45 -7.16 8.02
CA THR A 231 -26.32 -6.51 8.74
C THR A 231 -25.52 -7.55 9.51
N ARG A 232 -24.20 -7.57 9.30
CA ARG A 232 -23.26 -8.43 10.00
C ARG A 232 -22.27 -7.61 10.82
N LYS A 233 -21.94 -8.09 12.01
CA LYS A 233 -20.91 -7.54 12.88
C LYS A 233 -19.61 -8.28 12.66
N VAL A 234 -18.55 -7.55 12.31
CA VAL A 234 -17.22 -8.10 12.01
C VAL A 234 -16.18 -7.44 12.90
N ASN A 235 -15.56 -8.23 13.77
CA ASN A 235 -14.41 -7.78 14.55
C ASN A 235 -13.16 -7.80 13.66
N LEU A 236 -12.81 -6.65 13.08
CA LEU A 236 -11.61 -6.48 12.27
C LEU A 236 -10.39 -6.26 13.18
N PRO A 237 -9.35 -7.12 13.19
CA PRO A 237 -8.19 -6.98 14.07
C PRO A 237 -7.15 -5.97 13.52
N LEU A 238 -7.60 -5.02 12.74
CA LEU A 238 -6.82 -3.94 12.14
C LEU A 238 -7.39 -2.60 12.60
N ILE A 239 -6.55 -1.58 12.71
CA ILE A 239 -6.94 -0.26 13.19
C ILE A 239 -6.90 0.78 12.07
N GLY A 240 -7.65 1.87 12.27
CA GLY A 240 -7.75 2.98 11.33
C GLY A 240 -8.86 2.80 10.28
N ALA A 241 -9.52 3.91 9.95
CA ALA A 241 -10.63 3.93 9.00
C ALA A 241 -10.22 3.42 7.62
N TYR A 242 -9.02 3.81 7.15
CA TYR A 242 -8.53 3.37 5.84
C TYR A 242 -8.22 1.86 5.78
N GLN A 243 -7.90 1.20 6.92
CA GLN A 243 -7.76 -0.26 6.93
C GLN A 243 -9.12 -0.95 6.87
N ALA A 244 -10.17 -0.37 7.45
CA ALA A 244 -11.54 -0.85 7.26
C ALA A 244 -11.95 -0.72 5.78
N ALA A 245 -11.68 0.42 5.14
CA ALA A 245 -11.92 0.65 3.71
C ALA A 245 -11.17 -0.38 2.85
N ASN A 246 -9.87 -0.59 3.09
CA ASN A 246 -9.07 -1.59 2.37
C ASN A 246 -9.61 -3.01 2.57
N ALA A 247 -10.05 -3.35 3.78
CA ALA A 247 -10.64 -4.66 4.09
C ALA A 247 -11.98 -4.87 3.35
N LEU A 248 -12.82 -3.84 3.24
CA LEU A 248 -14.06 -3.91 2.45
C LEU A 248 -13.80 -4.08 0.96
N VAL A 249 -12.83 -3.35 0.39
CA VAL A 249 -12.41 -3.53 -1.01
C VAL A 249 -11.89 -4.95 -1.24
N SER A 250 -11.07 -5.46 -0.32
CA SER A 250 -10.54 -6.83 -0.40
C SER A 250 -11.63 -7.89 -0.28
N ALA A 251 -12.62 -7.66 0.59
CA ALA A 251 -13.79 -8.51 0.70
C ALA A 251 -14.60 -8.53 -0.60
N GLY A 252 -14.85 -7.34 -1.18
CA GLY A 252 -15.51 -7.21 -2.46
C GLY A 252 -14.80 -7.97 -3.57
N LEU A 253 -13.47 -7.83 -3.68
CA LEU A 253 -12.65 -8.57 -4.66
C LEU A 253 -12.70 -10.09 -4.45
N ALA A 254 -12.62 -10.55 -3.20
CA ALA A 254 -12.70 -11.98 -2.90
C ALA A 254 -14.07 -12.55 -3.28
N MET A 255 -15.15 -11.85 -2.95
CA MET A 255 -16.51 -12.26 -3.33
C MET A 255 -16.73 -12.21 -4.85
N ALA A 256 -16.23 -11.16 -5.51
CA ALA A 256 -16.27 -11.01 -6.98
C ALA A 256 -15.50 -12.12 -7.71
N THR A 257 -14.56 -12.77 -7.04
CA THR A 257 -13.76 -13.89 -7.57
C THR A 257 -14.19 -15.25 -7.01
N GLY A 258 -15.39 -15.36 -6.44
CA GLY A 258 -16.05 -16.62 -6.11
C GLY A 258 -15.95 -17.06 -4.66
N VAL A 259 -15.32 -16.32 -3.76
CA VAL A 259 -15.32 -16.65 -2.32
C VAL A 259 -16.72 -16.37 -1.73
N PRO A 260 -17.36 -17.33 -1.07
CA PRO A 260 -18.66 -17.11 -0.46
C PRO A 260 -18.64 -15.99 0.59
N ALA A 261 -19.73 -15.21 0.68
CA ALA A 261 -19.83 -14.08 1.61
C ALA A 261 -19.55 -14.49 3.07
N SER A 262 -20.09 -15.65 3.52
CA SER A 262 -19.84 -16.15 4.88
C SER A 262 -18.35 -16.43 5.16
N ALA A 263 -17.65 -17.04 4.22
CA ALA A 263 -16.21 -17.30 4.33
C ALA A 263 -15.40 -16.00 4.28
N THR A 264 -15.82 -15.03 3.46
CA THR A 264 -15.20 -13.71 3.38
C THR A 264 -15.32 -12.94 4.70
N PHE A 265 -16.52 -12.86 5.29
CA PHE A 265 -16.72 -12.20 6.59
C PHE A 265 -15.97 -12.88 7.73
N ASP A 266 -15.91 -14.22 7.75
CA ASP A 266 -15.10 -14.97 8.70
C ASP A 266 -13.61 -14.65 8.52
N ALA A 267 -13.11 -14.59 7.28
CA ALA A 267 -11.73 -14.25 6.99
C ALA A 267 -11.36 -12.84 7.45
N LEU A 268 -12.26 -11.84 7.33
CA LEU A 268 -12.02 -10.48 7.83
C LEU A 268 -11.68 -10.46 9.32
N THR A 269 -12.25 -11.35 10.14
CA THR A 269 -11.97 -11.42 11.58
C THR A 269 -10.58 -11.97 11.91
N ARG A 270 -9.91 -12.57 10.93
CA ARG A 270 -8.60 -13.24 11.06
C ARG A 270 -7.49 -12.58 10.24
N LEU A 271 -7.77 -11.43 9.60
CA LEU A 271 -6.78 -10.69 8.84
C LEU A 271 -5.57 -10.33 9.71
N GLN A 272 -4.40 -10.52 9.15
CA GLN A 272 -3.16 -10.10 9.78
C GLN A 272 -2.76 -8.71 9.27
N PRO A 273 -2.10 -7.90 10.09
CA PRO A 273 -1.54 -6.62 9.66
C PRO A 273 -0.66 -6.80 8.42
N VAL A 274 -0.73 -5.83 7.52
CA VAL A 274 0.15 -5.76 6.37
C VAL A 274 1.45 -5.08 6.81
N ARG A 275 2.58 -5.68 6.46
CA ARG A 275 3.90 -5.22 6.91
C ARG A 275 4.10 -3.73 6.65
N GLY A 276 4.40 -2.99 7.72
CA GLY A 276 4.65 -1.56 7.68
C GLY A 276 3.44 -0.69 7.29
N ARG A 277 2.21 -1.17 7.48
CA ARG A 277 0.97 -0.44 7.19
C ARG A 277 0.05 -0.44 8.40
N LEU A 278 0.32 0.43 9.39
CA LEU A 278 -0.22 0.34 10.75
C LEU A 278 -0.12 -1.09 11.30
N GLU A 279 1.01 -1.70 11.10
CA GLU A 279 1.30 -3.03 11.60
C GLU A 279 1.46 -2.98 13.11
N ARG A 280 0.65 -3.75 13.85
CA ARG A 280 0.85 -3.91 15.28
C ARG A 280 2.09 -4.78 15.53
N ALA A 281 3.19 -4.13 15.90
CA ALA A 281 4.48 -4.78 16.12
C ALA A 281 4.54 -5.51 17.48
N ALA A 282 4.09 -4.86 18.55
CA ALA A 282 4.22 -5.37 19.90
C ALA A 282 3.16 -4.80 20.86
N LEU A 283 3.04 -5.43 22.03
CA LEU A 283 2.46 -4.87 23.24
C LEU A 283 3.57 -4.79 24.29
N ASN A 284 3.72 -3.64 24.95
CA ASN A 284 4.70 -3.54 26.05
C ASN A 284 4.17 -4.21 27.33
N ALA A 285 4.99 -4.26 28.39
CA ALA A 285 4.61 -4.88 29.66
C ALA A 285 3.39 -4.24 30.34
N ALA A 286 3.08 -2.97 30.03
CA ALA A 286 1.87 -2.27 30.51
C ALA A 286 0.64 -2.54 29.65
N GLY A 287 0.78 -3.23 28.51
CA GLY A 287 -0.30 -3.52 27.55
C GLY A 287 -0.49 -2.46 26.48
N ALA A 288 0.37 -1.44 26.38
CA ALA A 288 0.31 -0.42 25.33
C ALA A 288 0.73 -1.01 23.98
N PRO A 289 -0.11 -0.88 22.93
CA PRO A 289 0.24 -1.33 21.60
C PRO A 289 1.20 -0.36 20.89
N THR A 290 2.14 -0.96 20.15
CA THR A 290 3.06 -0.25 19.26
C THR A 290 2.73 -0.61 17.81
N TYR A 291 2.54 0.43 16.98
CA TYR A 291 2.24 0.31 15.55
C TYR A 291 3.38 0.87 14.71
N VAL A 292 3.65 0.22 13.59
CA VAL A 292 4.67 0.62 12.61
C VAL A 292 3.99 1.00 11.30
N ASP A 293 4.35 2.17 10.73
CA ASP A 293 3.82 2.66 9.46
C ASP A 293 4.90 3.25 8.55
N TYR A 294 4.65 3.22 7.25
CA TYR A 294 5.53 3.77 6.22
C TYR A 294 5.38 5.30 6.03
N ALA A 295 4.57 5.97 6.82
CA ALA A 295 4.31 7.40 6.75
C ALA A 295 5.60 8.22 6.88
N HIS A 296 6.08 8.78 5.78
CA HIS A 296 7.36 9.51 5.67
C HIS A 296 7.22 10.88 4.97
N THR A 297 5.99 11.36 4.81
CA THR A 297 5.63 12.71 4.35
C THR A 297 4.71 13.38 5.37
N PRO A 298 4.57 14.72 5.37
CA PRO A 298 3.66 15.41 6.29
C PRO A 298 2.23 14.87 6.22
N ASP A 299 1.65 14.77 5.03
CA ASP A 299 0.28 14.30 4.82
C ASP A 299 0.09 12.85 5.28
N ALA A 300 1.07 11.97 4.99
CA ALA A 300 1.00 10.57 5.40
C ALA A 300 1.14 10.43 6.93
N LEU A 301 2.01 11.23 7.56
CA LEU A 301 2.16 11.26 9.01
C LEU A 301 0.88 11.74 9.70
N GLU A 302 0.27 12.81 9.19
CA GLU A 302 -1.01 13.31 9.67
C GLU A 302 -2.12 12.26 9.54
N ALA A 303 -2.21 11.60 8.39
CA ALA A 303 -3.18 10.54 8.15
C ALA A 303 -2.99 9.33 9.09
N ALA A 304 -1.75 8.92 9.34
CA ALA A 304 -1.46 7.81 10.26
C ALA A 304 -1.82 8.17 11.71
N ILE A 305 -1.49 9.39 12.16
CA ILE A 305 -1.87 9.90 13.48
C ILE A 305 -3.40 10.00 13.61
N ALA A 306 -4.08 10.58 12.62
CA ALA A 306 -5.54 10.70 12.59
C ALA A 306 -6.24 9.34 12.60
N ALA A 307 -5.66 8.35 11.91
CA ALA A 307 -6.19 6.99 11.89
C ALA A 307 -6.11 6.29 13.26
N LEU A 308 -5.05 6.58 14.03
CA LEU A 308 -4.84 6.00 15.37
C LEU A 308 -5.61 6.73 16.46
N ARG A 309 -5.85 8.03 16.34
CA ARG A 309 -6.47 8.87 17.36
C ARG A 309 -7.79 8.30 17.93
N PRO A 310 -8.75 7.80 17.12
CA PRO A 310 -10.00 7.21 17.65
C PRO A 310 -9.80 5.90 18.42
N HIS A 311 -8.61 5.30 18.35
CA HIS A 311 -8.26 4.04 19.02
C HIS A 311 -7.55 4.25 20.37
N VAL A 312 -7.13 5.48 20.67
CA VAL A 312 -6.55 5.84 21.97
C VAL A 312 -7.64 5.79 23.04
N ALA A 313 -7.41 5.06 24.12
CA ALA A 313 -8.35 4.96 25.22
C ALA A 313 -8.49 6.33 25.95
N ASP A 314 -9.62 6.54 26.62
CA ASP A 314 -9.88 7.77 27.36
C ASP A 314 -8.78 8.08 28.37
N GLY A 315 -8.20 9.29 28.26
CA GLY A 315 -7.07 9.75 29.06
C GLY A 315 -5.72 9.08 28.73
N GLY A 316 -5.64 8.34 27.60
CA GLY A 316 -4.41 7.84 27.03
C GLY A 316 -3.73 8.86 26.11
N ARG A 317 -2.51 8.58 25.68
CA ARG A 317 -1.69 9.41 24.81
C ARG A 317 -1.38 8.68 23.51
N LEU A 318 -1.28 9.42 22.40
CA LEU A 318 -0.66 8.97 21.17
C LEU A 318 0.79 9.48 21.11
N ILE A 319 1.74 8.58 21.24
CA ILE A 319 3.17 8.84 21.22
C ILE A 319 3.70 8.50 19.82
N VAL A 320 4.37 9.45 19.16
CA VAL A 320 4.83 9.30 17.78
C VAL A 320 6.34 9.36 17.70
N VAL A 321 6.97 8.33 17.12
CA VAL A 321 8.42 8.27 16.81
C VAL A 321 8.59 8.39 15.30
N PHE A 322 9.34 9.38 14.83
CA PHE A 322 9.54 9.58 13.39
C PHE A 322 10.86 10.29 13.09
N GLY A 323 11.29 10.18 11.84
CA GLY A 323 12.44 10.88 11.28
C GLY A 323 12.20 11.24 9.82
N ALA A 324 13.23 11.77 9.16
CA ALA A 324 13.21 12.06 7.73
C ALA A 324 14.48 11.55 7.04
N GLY A 325 14.35 11.17 5.77
CA GLY A 325 15.48 10.74 4.96
C GLY A 325 16.36 11.92 4.51
N GLY A 326 17.67 11.69 4.45
CA GLY A 326 18.64 12.55 3.76
C GLY A 326 18.59 12.35 2.23
N ASP A 327 19.17 13.27 1.48
CA ASP A 327 19.18 13.31 0.01
C ASP A 327 17.76 13.21 -0.58
N ARG A 328 16.81 13.85 0.08
CA ARG A 328 15.39 13.95 -0.27
C ARG A 328 14.89 15.37 -0.04
N ASP A 329 13.62 15.62 -0.32
CA ASP A 329 12.98 16.91 -0.07
C ASP A 329 13.20 17.37 1.39
N ALA A 330 14.06 18.37 1.58
CA ALA A 330 14.32 18.96 2.89
C ALA A 330 13.18 19.86 3.37
N GLY A 331 12.37 20.42 2.45
CA GLY A 331 11.26 21.30 2.77
C GLY A 331 10.15 20.65 3.60
N LYS A 332 9.99 19.32 3.50
CA LYS A 332 9.02 18.57 4.29
C LYS A 332 9.40 18.43 5.77
N ARG A 333 10.67 18.59 6.14
CA ARG A 333 11.17 18.32 7.50
C ARG A 333 10.49 19.15 8.57
N PRO A 334 10.47 20.50 8.50
CA PRO A 334 9.76 21.31 9.48
C PRO A 334 8.24 21.04 9.47
N GLN A 335 7.65 20.78 8.30
CA GLN A 335 6.22 20.47 8.19
C GLN A 335 5.87 19.15 8.93
N MET A 336 6.73 18.14 8.89
CA MET A 336 6.55 16.90 9.68
C MET A 336 6.63 17.19 11.19
N GLY A 337 7.51 18.09 11.62
CA GLY A 337 7.59 18.59 13.00
C GLY A 337 6.30 19.28 13.44
N GLU A 338 5.75 20.17 12.61
CA GLU A 338 4.49 20.88 12.85
C GLU A 338 3.29 19.90 12.95
N VAL A 339 3.21 18.94 12.05
CA VAL A 339 2.16 17.90 12.07
C VAL A 339 2.22 17.11 13.37
N ALA A 340 3.38 16.61 13.74
CA ALA A 340 3.56 15.84 14.97
C ALA A 340 3.21 16.65 16.21
N ALA A 341 3.68 17.91 16.29
CA ALA A 341 3.38 18.81 17.40
C ALA A 341 1.89 19.11 17.56
N ARG A 342 1.16 19.23 16.47
CA ARG A 342 -0.28 19.54 16.46
C ARG A 342 -1.15 18.32 16.74
N ALA A 343 -0.80 17.14 16.18
CA ALA A 343 -1.68 15.99 16.09
C ALA A 343 -1.36 14.89 17.11
N ALA A 344 -0.12 14.79 17.63
CA ALA A 344 0.28 13.84 18.66
C ALA A 344 0.23 14.48 20.07
N ASP A 345 0.05 13.65 21.10
CA ASP A 345 0.17 14.11 22.50
C ASP A 345 1.64 14.23 22.89
N PHE A 346 2.49 13.36 22.34
CA PHE A 346 3.93 13.43 22.52
C PHE A 346 4.65 12.92 21.27
N ALA A 347 5.73 13.57 20.87
CA ALA A 347 6.51 13.18 19.70
C ALA A 347 8.00 13.03 20.02
N ILE A 348 8.66 12.08 19.34
CA ILE A 348 10.09 11.86 19.40
C ILE A 348 10.65 11.93 17.97
N VAL A 349 11.49 12.94 17.72
CA VAL A 349 12.24 13.08 16.48
C VAL A 349 13.53 12.29 16.56
N THR A 350 13.78 11.45 15.54
CA THR A 350 14.95 10.57 15.51
C THR A 350 15.51 10.40 14.09
N ASP A 351 16.47 9.50 13.94
CA ASP A 351 17.10 9.17 12.66
C ASP A 351 16.19 8.26 11.80
N ASP A 352 16.27 8.46 10.50
CA ASP A 352 15.71 7.56 9.47
C ASP A 352 16.86 7.04 8.60
N ASN A 353 16.86 7.24 7.30
CA ASN A 353 17.95 6.96 6.36
C ASN A 353 18.75 8.25 6.10
N PRO A 354 19.81 8.56 6.84
CA PRO A 354 20.51 9.85 6.68
C PRO A 354 21.22 9.98 5.33
N ARG A 355 21.59 8.87 4.70
CA ARG A 355 22.35 8.83 3.45
C ARG A 355 23.63 9.66 3.54
N SER A 356 23.85 10.66 2.67
CA SER A 356 25.05 11.51 2.68
C SER A 356 24.98 12.69 3.64
N GLU A 357 23.80 12.98 4.22
CA GLU A 357 23.61 14.12 5.12
C GLU A 357 23.95 13.78 6.58
N ASP A 358 24.32 14.79 7.36
CA ASP A 358 24.47 14.67 8.81
C ASP A 358 23.13 14.39 9.50
N PRO A 359 22.97 13.27 10.21
CA PRO A 359 21.74 12.95 10.93
C PRO A 359 21.28 14.05 11.90
N ALA A 360 22.23 14.72 12.56
CA ALA A 360 21.91 15.81 13.51
C ALA A 360 21.31 17.00 12.80
N ALA A 361 21.79 17.36 11.60
CA ALA A 361 21.25 18.44 10.79
C ALA A 361 19.81 18.12 10.32
N ILE A 362 19.54 16.85 9.97
CA ILE A 362 18.18 16.41 9.59
C ILE A 362 17.23 16.56 10.77
N ARG A 363 17.60 16.04 11.96
CA ARG A 363 16.77 16.15 13.18
C ARG A 363 16.53 17.62 13.56
N ALA A 364 17.56 18.46 13.51
CA ALA A 364 17.43 19.89 13.79
C ALA A 364 16.43 20.58 12.83
N ALA A 365 16.44 20.21 11.54
CA ALA A 365 15.49 20.74 10.55
C ALA A 365 14.03 20.32 10.85
N ILE A 366 13.80 19.10 11.39
CA ILE A 366 12.47 18.68 11.84
C ILE A 366 12.07 19.44 13.10
N MET A 367 13.00 19.57 14.06
CA MET A 367 12.77 20.28 15.33
C MET A 367 12.43 21.76 15.15
N ALA A 368 12.85 22.39 14.04
CA ALA A 368 12.50 23.77 13.73
C ALA A 368 10.99 24.02 13.56
N GLY A 369 10.21 22.98 13.19
CA GLY A 369 8.75 23.03 13.15
C GLY A 369 8.06 22.39 14.37
N ALA A 370 8.81 21.82 15.29
CA ALA A 370 8.27 21.07 16.41
C ALA A 370 7.75 21.97 17.56
N GLY A 371 6.87 21.40 18.40
CA GLY A 371 6.30 22.05 19.57
C GLY A 371 6.92 21.59 20.89
N ALA A 372 6.43 22.13 21.99
CA ALA A 372 6.89 21.82 23.36
C ALA A 372 6.63 20.35 23.76
N ASN A 373 5.73 19.65 23.09
CA ASN A 373 5.44 18.23 23.27
C ASN A 373 6.36 17.31 22.45
N THR A 374 7.44 17.85 21.89
CA THR A 374 8.37 17.09 21.04
C THR A 374 9.76 17.11 21.65
N ARG A 375 10.41 15.95 21.67
CA ARG A 375 11.84 15.83 22.04
C ARG A 375 12.67 15.20 20.91
N GLU A 376 13.95 15.51 20.87
CA GLU A 376 14.92 14.87 20.02
C GLU A 376 15.59 13.69 20.75
N VAL A 377 15.73 12.53 20.07
CA VAL A 377 16.51 11.40 20.53
C VAL A 377 17.34 10.86 19.37
N ALA A 378 18.64 11.01 19.43
CA ALA A 378 19.57 10.46 18.46
C ALA A 378 19.61 8.92 18.55
N GLY A 379 19.65 8.26 17.39
CA GLY A 379 19.61 6.80 17.29
C GLY A 379 18.18 6.25 17.36
N ARG A 380 17.73 5.69 16.23
CA ARG A 380 16.33 5.23 16.08
C ARG A 380 15.93 4.15 17.09
N ARG A 381 16.82 3.20 17.41
CA ARG A 381 16.58 2.19 18.47
C ARG A 381 16.33 2.83 19.83
N ALA A 382 17.16 3.79 20.22
CA ALA A 382 17.00 4.49 21.50
C ALA A 382 15.68 5.27 21.57
N ALA A 383 15.26 5.89 20.48
CA ALA A 383 13.99 6.59 20.38
C ALA A 383 12.78 5.65 20.54
N ILE A 384 12.83 4.48 19.87
CA ILE A 384 11.81 3.43 19.97
C ILE A 384 11.72 2.90 21.40
N ALA A 385 12.88 2.57 22.01
CA ALA A 385 12.95 2.11 23.39
C ALA A 385 12.36 3.10 24.38
N ALA A 386 12.68 4.40 24.20
CA ALA A 386 12.15 5.46 25.05
C ALA A 386 10.62 5.59 24.91
N ALA A 387 10.09 5.55 23.68
CA ALA A 387 8.64 5.65 23.46
C ALA A 387 7.88 4.46 24.09
N ILE A 388 8.38 3.24 23.88
CA ILE A 388 7.76 2.00 24.39
C ILE A 388 7.86 1.94 25.92
N GLY A 389 8.99 2.37 26.52
CA GLY A 389 9.18 2.42 27.96
C GLY A 389 8.32 3.45 28.68
N ASP A 390 8.05 4.59 28.02
CA ASP A 390 7.22 5.69 28.57
C ASP A 390 5.70 5.43 28.40
N ALA A 391 5.30 4.45 27.57
CA ALA A 391 3.89 4.21 27.25
C ALA A 391 3.17 3.43 28.36
N GLY A 392 2.08 3.99 28.88
CA GLY A 392 1.16 3.37 29.82
C GLY A 392 0.05 2.55 29.14
N PRO A 393 -0.79 1.82 29.89
CA PRO A 393 -1.74 0.85 29.36
C PRO A 393 -2.85 1.43 28.47
N ARG A 394 -3.05 2.75 28.51
CA ARG A 394 -4.05 3.47 27.68
C ARG A 394 -3.43 4.19 26.49
N ASP A 395 -2.10 4.19 26.40
CA ASP A 395 -1.36 4.87 25.35
C ASP A 395 -1.25 3.99 24.10
N ILE A 396 -0.98 4.63 22.96
CA ILE A 396 -0.60 4.00 21.71
C ILE A 396 0.73 4.60 21.25
N VAL A 397 1.66 3.76 20.80
CA VAL A 397 2.92 4.19 20.17
C VAL A 397 2.81 4.00 18.65
N LEU A 398 3.15 5.04 17.88
CA LEU A 398 3.33 4.99 16.44
C LEU A 398 4.81 5.19 16.11
N ILE A 399 5.41 4.24 15.39
CA ILE A 399 6.73 4.36 14.78
C ILE A 399 6.52 4.58 13.29
N ALA A 400 6.85 5.77 12.78
CA ALA A 400 6.62 6.18 11.40
C ALA A 400 7.92 6.40 10.62
N GLY A 401 7.85 6.17 9.29
CA GLY A 401 8.92 6.46 8.33
C GLY A 401 9.37 5.25 7.54
N LYS A 402 9.88 4.21 8.18
CA LYS A 402 10.49 3.05 7.53
C LYS A 402 9.49 1.97 7.12
N GLY A 403 8.44 1.76 7.91
CA GLY A 403 7.42 0.75 7.61
C GLY A 403 8.01 -0.65 7.40
N HIS A 404 8.02 -1.11 6.17
CA HIS A 404 8.52 -2.44 5.76
C HIS A 404 10.03 -2.49 5.46
N GLU A 405 10.74 -1.36 5.50
CA GLU A 405 12.17 -1.31 5.24
C GLU A 405 12.97 -2.07 6.30
N GLN A 406 13.93 -2.89 5.86
CA GLN A 406 14.76 -3.74 6.73
C GLN A 406 16.21 -3.26 6.83
N GLY A 407 16.45 -2.00 6.54
CA GLY A 407 17.79 -1.43 6.60
C GLY A 407 17.76 0.06 6.87
N GLN A 408 18.88 0.58 7.39
CA GLN A 408 19.16 1.99 7.52
C GLN A 408 20.32 2.36 6.59
N ILE A 409 20.12 3.37 5.74
CA ILE A 409 21.05 3.73 4.67
C ILE A 409 21.92 4.89 5.11
N PHE A 410 23.23 4.70 5.05
CA PHE A 410 24.27 5.69 5.33
C PHE A 410 25.18 5.86 4.11
N GLY A 411 25.67 7.08 3.88
CA GLY A 411 26.53 7.40 2.75
C GLY A 411 25.78 7.44 1.40
N SER A 412 26.53 7.68 0.34
CA SER A 412 26.05 7.70 -1.06
C SER A 412 27.15 7.22 -2.01
N GLY A 413 26.78 6.78 -3.23
CA GLY A 413 27.72 6.25 -4.20
C GLY A 413 28.60 5.14 -3.60
N ASP A 414 29.93 5.26 -3.75
CA ASP A 414 30.89 4.26 -3.26
C ASP A 414 30.99 4.17 -1.72
N THR A 415 30.45 5.15 -0.99
CA THR A 415 30.41 5.16 0.49
C THR A 415 29.09 4.63 1.05
N MET A 416 28.15 4.23 0.20
CA MET A 416 26.85 3.74 0.64
C MET A 416 27.01 2.43 1.42
N ARG A 417 26.43 2.40 2.62
CA ARG A 417 26.28 1.19 3.42
C ARG A 417 24.86 1.06 3.93
N ILE A 418 24.39 -0.16 4.04
CA ILE A 418 23.07 -0.48 4.60
C ILE A 418 23.30 -1.30 5.86
N GLU A 419 22.88 -0.76 6.98
CA GLU A 419 22.88 -1.46 8.27
C GLU A 419 21.51 -2.12 8.48
N ALA A 420 21.49 -3.38 8.91
CA ALA A 420 20.23 -4.09 9.18
C ALA A 420 19.46 -3.37 10.27
N PHE A 421 18.22 -3.00 9.98
CA PHE A 421 17.34 -2.30 10.91
C PHE A 421 15.88 -2.50 10.50
N ASP A 422 15.08 -3.02 11.40
CA ASP A 422 13.66 -3.29 11.21
C ASP A 422 12.88 -2.72 12.40
N ASP A 423 11.99 -1.76 12.13
CA ASP A 423 11.19 -1.10 13.19
C ASP A 423 10.34 -2.09 13.97
N VAL A 424 9.81 -3.13 13.32
CA VAL A 424 8.95 -4.14 13.95
C VAL A 424 9.76 -5.04 14.88
N GLU A 425 10.95 -5.48 14.45
CA GLU A 425 11.83 -6.31 15.26
C GLU A 425 12.33 -5.53 16.49
N VAL A 426 12.82 -4.29 16.28
CA VAL A 426 13.25 -3.41 17.37
C VAL A 426 12.11 -3.14 18.36
N ALA A 427 10.89 -2.90 17.87
CA ALA A 427 9.74 -2.70 18.76
C ALA A 427 9.44 -3.94 19.61
N ARG A 428 9.56 -5.15 19.05
CA ARG A 428 9.37 -6.42 19.76
C ARG A 428 10.44 -6.63 20.83
N GLU A 429 11.70 -6.38 20.48
CA GLU A 429 12.83 -6.47 21.42
C GLU A 429 12.64 -5.52 22.59
N CYS A 430 12.32 -4.24 22.32
CA CYS A 430 12.13 -3.24 23.37
C CYS A 430 10.90 -3.55 24.24
N ALA A 431 9.81 -4.00 23.67
CA ALA A 431 8.63 -4.41 24.44
C ALA A 431 8.90 -5.64 25.32
N GLY A 432 9.81 -6.52 24.91
CA GLY A 432 10.29 -7.67 25.67
C GLY A 432 11.39 -7.35 26.69
N GLY A 433 11.77 -6.08 26.85
CA GLY A 433 12.81 -5.64 27.80
C GLY A 433 14.26 -5.95 27.36
N GLN A 434 14.50 -6.13 26.06
CA GLN A 434 15.83 -6.47 25.49
C GLN A 434 16.51 -5.25 24.80
N CYS A 435 16.01 -4.04 25.01
CA CYS A 435 16.61 -2.80 24.47
C CYS A 435 17.59 -2.15 25.43
#